data_ee4522e03443eeda0a9f21ece3099581
#
_entry.id   ee4522e03443eeda0a9f21ece3099581
#
_cell.length_a   1.000
_cell.length_b   1.000
_cell.length_c   1.000
_cell.angle_alpha   90.00
_cell.angle_beta   90.00
_cell.angle_gamma   90.00
#
_symmetry.space_group_name_H-M   'P 1'
#
loop_
_entity.id
_entity.type
_entity.pdbx_description
1 polymer ?
#
loop_
_entity_poly.entity_id
_entity_poly.type
_entity_poly.pdbx_seq_one_letter_code
_entity_poly.pdbx_strand_id
1 'polypeptide(L)'
;MFWWTKLDDEALLDLRFNDLALTLAGSPLQPALERLNRELERRGCRFRPHVWLSVEWFCPDGIPGFAIPFYLAHPRLAALERRLMHEVEGGNARWLQRILRHETGHAIDNAYRLRRRQRWRQVFGPASRPYPLRY
;
A
#
# COMPACT_ATOMS: atom_id res chain seq x y z
N MET A 1 -16.27 -3.13 -16.68
CA MET A 1 -16.76 -4.08 -15.65
C MET A 1 -15.96 -5.37 -15.75
N PHE A 2 -15.59 -5.93 -14.65
CA PHE A 2 -14.81 -7.17 -14.60
C PHE A 2 -15.74 -8.39 -14.72
N TRP A 3 -15.43 -9.28 -15.64
CA TRP A 3 -16.24 -10.48 -15.91
C TRP A 3 -16.26 -11.48 -14.74
N TRP A 4 -15.17 -11.50 -13.95
CA TRP A 4 -15.01 -12.45 -12.84
C TRP A 4 -15.80 -12.08 -11.58
N THR A 5 -16.41 -10.90 -11.51
CA THR A 5 -17.14 -10.47 -10.31
C THR A 5 -18.35 -11.35 -9.98
N LYS A 6 -18.87 -12.06 -10.97
CA LYS A 6 -20.03 -12.95 -10.81
C LYS A 6 -19.65 -14.38 -10.46
N LEU A 7 -18.37 -14.72 -10.45
CA LEU A 7 -17.90 -16.05 -10.08
C LEU A 7 -18.09 -16.27 -8.57
N ASP A 8 -18.29 -17.56 -8.19
CA ASP A 8 -18.23 -17.91 -6.78
C ASP A 8 -16.76 -17.89 -6.29
N ASP A 9 -16.60 -18.01 -4.98
CA ASP A 9 -15.26 -17.91 -4.38
C ASP A 9 -14.30 -18.97 -4.92
N GLU A 10 -14.77 -20.21 -5.10
CA GLU A 10 -13.94 -21.30 -5.57
C GLU A 10 -13.46 -21.07 -7.00
N ALA A 11 -14.33 -20.66 -7.90
CA ALA A 11 -14.00 -20.35 -9.27
C ALA A 11 -13.06 -19.12 -9.35
N LEU A 12 -13.29 -18.12 -8.49
CA LEU A 12 -12.45 -16.93 -8.43
C LEU A 12 -11.02 -17.29 -7.97
N LEU A 13 -10.87 -18.21 -7.03
CA LEU A 13 -9.56 -18.65 -6.55
C LEU A 13 -8.74 -19.39 -7.61
N ASP A 14 -9.38 -19.93 -8.63
CA ASP A 14 -8.69 -20.62 -9.73
C ASP A 14 -8.09 -19.64 -10.75
N LEU A 15 -8.43 -18.36 -10.68
CA LEU A 15 -7.90 -17.37 -11.59
C LEU A 15 -6.47 -16.96 -11.22
N ARG A 16 -5.70 -16.63 -12.24
CA ARG A 16 -4.36 -16.05 -12.05
C ARG A 16 -4.49 -14.54 -11.87
N PHE A 17 -3.50 -13.94 -11.23
CA PHE A 17 -3.45 -12.49 -11.02
C PHE A 17 -3.69 -11.71 -12.34
N ASN A 18 -3.05 -12.13 -13.43
CA ASN A 18 -3.19 -11.46 -14.73
C ASN A 18 -4.62 -11.54 -15.30
N ASP A 19 -5.37 -12.58 -14.95
CA ASP A 19 -6.75 -12.75 -15.42
C ASP A 19 -7.68 -11.69 -14.82
N LEU A 20 -7.31 -11.12 -13.69
CA LEU A 20 -8.11 -10.12 -12.99
C LEU A 20 -8.10 -8.76 -13.69
N ALA A 21 -7.07 -8.47 -14.48
CA ALA A 21 -6.89 -7.22 -15.22
C ALA A 21 -7.10 -5.97 -14.36
N LEU A 22 -6.58 -6.00 -13.14
CA LEU A 22 -6.73 -4.91 -12.17
C LEU A 22 -5.91 -3.69 -12.56
N THR A 23 -6.45 -2.51 -12.26
CA THR A 23 -5.77 -1.23 -12.41
C THR A 23 -5.99 -0.39 -11.17
N LEU A 24 -5.07 0.53 -10.90
CA LEU A 24 -5.24 1.52 -9.84
C LEU A 24 -6.29 2.56 -10.23
N ALA A 25 -6.26 2.99 -11.49
CA ALA A 25 -7.24 3.93 -12.02
C ALA A 25 -8.64 3.31 -12.00
N GLY A 26 -9.61 4.03 -11.48
CA GLY A 26 -10.99 3.57 -11.37
C GLY A 26 -11.24 2.60 -10.22
N SER A 27 -10.21 2.22 -9.46
CA SER A 27 -10.34 1.35 -8.29
C SER A 27 -10.66 2.16 -7.02
N PRO A 28 -11.11 1.49 -5.93
CA PRO A 28 -11.25 2.16 -4.63
C PRO A 28 -9.96 2.77 -4.09
N LEU A 29 -8.81 2.34 -4.60
CA LEU A 29 -7.50 2.88 -4.21
C LEU A 29 -7.24 4.27 -4.80
N GLN A 30 -7.86 4.61 -5.93
CA GLN A 30 -7.61 5.89 -6.59
C GLN A 30 -7.91 7.09 -5.70
N PRO A 31 -9.10 7.24 -5.08
CA PRO A 31 -9.36 8.38 -4.22
C PRO A 31 -8.45 8.43 -2.98
N ALA A 32 -8.05 7.28 -2.45
CA ALA A 32 -7.12 7.22 -1.33
C ALA A 32 -5.72 7.72 -1.72
N LEU A 33 -5.24 7.34 -2.89
CA LEU A 33 -3.95 7.81 -3.42
C LEU A 33 -3.98 9.30 -3.77
N GLU A 34 -5.09 9.79 -4.31
CA GLU A 34 -5.28 11.21 -4.58
C GLU A 34 -5.26 12.03 -3.28
N ARG A 35 -5.89 11.52 -2.23
CA ARG A 35 -5.86 12.14 -0.91
C ARG A 35 -4.42 12.16 -0.36
N LEU A 36 -3.69 11.06 -0.48
CA LEU A 36 -2.28 10.99 -0.08
C LEU A 36 -1.46 12.07 -0.78
N ASN A 37 -1.63 12.22 -2.09
CA ASN A 37 -0.92 13.22 -2.88
C ASN A 37 -1.27 14.64 -2.43
N ARG A 38 -2.54 14.91 -2.10
CA ARG A 38 -2.94 16.22 -1.56
C ARG A 38 -2.31 16.48 -0.20
N GLU A 39 -2.21 15.46 0.66
CA GLU A 39 -1.55 15.59 1.96
C GLU A 39 -0.07 15.93 1.81
N LEU A 40 0.62 15.27 0.87
CA LEU A 40 2.01 15.55 0.56
C LEU A 40 2.18 16.99 0.04
N GLU A 41 1.32 17.42 -0.85
CA GLU A 41 1.34 18.77 -1.39
C GLU A 41 1.15 19.84 -0.32
N ARG A 42 0.19 19.63 0.59
CA ARG A 42 -0.05 20.56 1.71
C ARG A 42 1.16 20.72 2.62
N ARG A 43 2.00 19.68 2.71
CA ARG A 43 3.23 19.69 3.50
C ARG A 43 4.43 20.22 2.73
N GLY A 44 4.22 20.69 1.50
CA GLY A 44 5.30 21.17 0.65
C GLY A 44 6.19 20.05 0.10
N CYS A 45 5.73 18.81 0.16
CA CYS A 45 6.47 17.66 -0.32
C CYS A 45 6.13 17.40 -1.79
N ARG A 46 7.12 17.56 -2.67
CA ARG A 46 6.94 17.31 -4.11
C ARG A 46 7.02 15.84 -4.48
N PHE A 47 7.50 15.03 -3.57
CA PHE A 47 7.64 13.61 -3.78
C PHE A 47 6.28 12.95 -4.03
N ARG A 48 6.26 12.00 -4.98
CA ARG A 48 5.11 11.14 -5.24
C ARG A 48 5.61 9.70 -5.31
N PRO A 49 5.13 8.81 -4.44
CA PRO A 49 5.57 7.43 -4.47
C PRO A 49 5.14 6.72 -5.75
N HIS A 50 6.00 5.87 -6.29
CA HIS A 50 5.60 4.92 -7.30
C HIS A 50 4.81 3.80 -6.64
N VAL A 51 3.62 3.49 -7.15
CA VAL A 51 2.70 2.52 -6.54
C VAL A 51 2.31 1.45 -7.55
N TRP A 52 2.31 0.20 -7.12
CA TRP A 52 1.88 -0.93 -7.95
C TRP A 52 1.10 -1.94 -7.11
N LEU A 53 0.35 -2.83 -7.77
CA LEU A 53 -0.38 -3.90 -7.11
C LEU A 53 0.49 -5.15 -7.00
N SER A 54 0.42 -5.83 -5.86
CA SER A 54 1.13 -7.07 -5.61
C SER A 54 0.36 -7.92 -4.61
N VAL A 55 1.01 -8.92 -4.03
CA VAL A 55 0.37 -9.85 -3.11
C VAL A 55 0.13 -9.23 -1.73
N GLU A 56 1.05 -8.37 -1.30
CA GLU A 56 1.02 -7.79 0.05
C GLU A 56 1.60 -6.37 0.04
N TRP A 57 1.40 -5.65 1.14
CA TRP A 57 2.07 -4.38 1.38
C TRP A 57 3.58 -4.59 1.44
N PHE A 58 4.31 -3.84 0.65
CA PHE A 58 5.76 -3.99 0.61
C PHE A 58 6.43 -2.75 0.02
N CYS A 59 7.43 -2.24 0.73
CA CYS A 59 8.32 -1.19 0.22
C CYS A 59 9.71 -1.78 0.08
N PRO A 60 10.14 -2.14 -1.15
CA PRO A 60 11.48 -2.72 -1.35
C PRO A 60 12.57 -1.74 -0.95
N ASP A 61 13.64 -2.27 -0.35
CA ASP A 61 14.77 -1.44 0.07
C ASP A 61 15.35 -0.68 -1.13
N GLY A 62 15.58 0.61 -0.93
CA GLY A 62 16.14 1.48 -1.97
C GLY A 62 15.16 1.92 -3.05
N ILE A 63 13.91 1.47 -3.04
CA ILE A 63 12.91 1.82 -4.05
C ILE A 63 12.01 2.95 -3.52
N PRO A 64 11.81 4.04 -4.30
CA PRO A 64 10.96 5.16 -3.88
C PRO A 64 9.49 4.92 -4.17
N GLY A 65 8.99 3.79 -3.76
CA GLY A 65 7.61 3.38 -3.99
C GLY A 65 7.25 2.14 -3.20
N PHE A 66 6.01 1.69 -3.31
CA PHE A 66 5.55 0.52 -2.57
C PHE A 66 4.44 -0.24 -3.30
N ALA A 67 4.31 -1.50 -2.95
CA ALA A 67 3.23 -2.37 -3.41
C ALA A 67 2.01 -2.26 -2.50
N ILE A 68 0.83 -2.37 -3.10
CA ILE A 68 -0.46 -2.45 -2.40
C ILE A 68 -1.06 -3.82 -2.71
N PRO A 69 -1.66 -4.50 -1.71
CA PRO A 69 -2.32 -5.77 -1.98
C PRO A 69 -3.41 -5.65 -3.05
N PHE A 70 -3.38 -6.54 -4.02
CA PHE A 70 -4.29 -6.50 -5.18
C PHE A 70 -5.77 -6.56 -4.79
N TYR A 71 -6.10 -7.28 -3.70
CA TYR A 71 -7.50 -7.43 -3.28
C TYR A 71 -8.13 -6.11 -2.82
N LEU A 72 -7.33 -5.08 -2.52
CA LEU A 72 -7.87 -3.75 -2.21
C LEU A 72 -8.31 -2.97 -3.46
N ALA A 73 -7.97 -3.46 -4.63
CA ALA A 73 -8.34 -2.81 -5.88
C ALA A 73 -9.76 -3.12 -6.35
N HIS A 74 -10.47 -4.04 -5.69
CA HIS A 74 -11.86 -4.34 -6.01
C HIS A 74 -12.62 -4.91 -4.81
N PRO A 75 -13.85 -4.43 -4.54
CA PRO A 75 -14.63 -4.90 -3.38
C PRO A 75 -14.89 -6.41 -3.36
N ARG A 76 -15.08 -7.03 -4.53
CA ARG A 76 -15.30 -8.48 -4.63
C ARG A 76 -14.11 -9.27 -4.11
N LEU A 77 -12.89 -8.80 -4.41
CA LEU A 77 -11.66 -9.44 -3.95
C LEU A 77 -11.44 -9.19 -2.46
N ALA A 78 -11.71 -7.98 -1.98
CA ALA A 78 -11.63 -7.67 -0.55
C ALA A 78 -12.61 -8.53 0.25
N ALA A 79 -13.80 -8.77 -0.27
CA ALA A 79 -14.79 -9.64 0.36
C ALA A 79 -14.30 -11.09 0.44
N LEU A 80 -13.66 -11.61 -0.61
CA LEU A 80 -13.08 -12.93 -0.61
C LEU A 80 -11.97 -13.05 0.43
N GLU A 81 -11.05 -12.08 0.46
CA GLU A 81 -9.95 -12.02 1.43
C GLU A 81 -10.49 -12.04 2.87
N ARG A 82 -11.55 -11.28 3.14
CA ARG A 82 -12.19 -11.24 4.46
C ARG A 82 -12.76 -12.59 4.87
N ARG A 83 -13.38 -13.32 3.93
CA ARG A 83 -13.91 -14.65 4.21
C ARG A 83 -12.82 -15.66 4.49
N LEU A 84 -11.68 -15.57 3.78
CA LEU A 84 -10.57 -16.50 3.94
C LEU A 84 -9.72 -16.21 5.17
N MET A 85 -9.44 -14.93 5.41
CA MET A 85 -8.47 -14.49 6.43
C MET A 85 -9.11 -13.82 7.63
N HIS A 86 -10.43 -13.63 7.62
CA HIS A 86 -11.21 -12.95 8.66
C HIS A 86 -10.88 -11.47 8.83
N GLU A 87 -9.86 -10.97 8.17
CA GLU A 87 -9.40 -9.60 8.24
C GLU A 87 -8.84 -9.15 6.90
N VAL A 88 -8.98 -7.87 6.60
CA VAL A 88 -8.39 -7.25 5.40
C VAL A 88 -7.56 -6.05 5.86
N GLU A 89 -6.25 -6.17 5.78
CA GLU A 89 -5.34 -5.08 6.16
C GLU A 89 -5.51 -3.88 5.21
N GLY A 90 -5.98 -2.77 5.77
CA GLY A 90 -6.35 -1.60 4.98
C GLY A 90 -7.77 -1.64 4.43
N GLY A 91 -8.62 -2.53 4.96
CA GLY A 91 -9.97 -2.77 4.45
C GLY A 91 -11.00 -1.68 4.75
N ASN A 92 -10.65 -0.66 5.52
CA ASN A 92 -11.49 0.53 5.70
C ASN A 92 -10.69 1.79 5.37
N ALA A 93 -11.39 2.87 5.08
CA ALA A 93 -10.76 4.10 4.59
C ALA A 93 -9.72 4.68 5.56
N ARG A 94 -9.99 4.66 6.85
CA ARG A 94 -9.08 5.20 7.86
C ARG A 94 -7.82 4.36 7.98
N TRP A 95 -7.96 3.05 8.04
CA TRP A 95 -6.84 2.12 8.12
C TRP A 95 -5.99 2.18 6.86
N LEU A 96 -6.64 2.18 5.70
CA LEU A 96 -5.97 2.31 4.41
C LEU A 96 -5.10 3.56 4.36
N GLN A 97 -5.65 4.70 4.76
CA GLN A 97 -4.91 5.97 4.71
C GLN A 97 -3.69 5.95 5.65
N ARG A 98 -3.81 5.32 6.80
CA ARG A 98 -2.69 5.17 7.74
C ARG A 98 -1.56 4.34 7.14
N ILE A 99 -1.90 3.23 6.48
CA ILE A 99 -0.89 2.37 5.85
C ILE A 99 -0.23 3.10 4.68
N LEU A 100 -1.01 3.80 3.86
CA LEU A 100 -0.47 4.59 2.75
C LEU A 100 0.55 5.62 3.24
N ARG A 101 0.28 6.30 4.35
CA ARG A 101 1.24 7.24 4.95
C ARG A 101 2.49 6.53 5.45
N HIS A 102 2.31 5.39 6.09
CA HIS A 102 3.43 4.57 6.60
C HIS A 102 4.36 4.14 5.46
N GLU A 103 3.79 3.56 4.42
CA GLU A 103 4.58 3.10 3.26
C GLU A 103 5.22 4.28 2.51
N THR A 104 4.53 5.40 2.44
CA THR A 104 5.10 6.63 1.85
C THR A 104 6.31 7.10 2.64
N GLY A 105 6.29 6.97 3.97
CA GLY A 105 7.45 7.29 4.81
C GLY A 105 8.68 6.46 4.42
N HIS A 106 8.52 5.17 4.20
CA HIS A 106 9.60 4.31 3.71
C HIS A 106 10.07 4.72 2.31
N ALA A 107 9.14 5.04 1.42
CA ALA A 107 9.46 5.46 0.05
C ALA A 107 10.25 6.78 0.03
N ILE A 108 9.88 7.73 0.87
CA ILE A 108 10.62 9.00 1.03
C ILE A 108 12.02 8.73 1.57
N ASP A 109 12.15 7.90 2.59
CA ASP A 109 13.46 7.53 3.14
C ASP A 109 14.34 6.92 2.04
N ASN A 110 13.80 6.02 1.22
CA ASN A 110 14.53 5.43 0.12
C ASN A 110 14.92 6.46 -0.95
N ALA A 111 14.01 7.37 -1.30
CA ALA A 111 14.25 8.38 -2.33
C ALA A 111 15.35 9.36 -1.94
N TYR A 112 15.36 9.80 -0.68
CA TYR A 112 16.29 10.82 -0.19
C TYR A 112 17.40 10.26 0.69
N ARG A 113 17.42 8.95 0.93
CA ARG A 113 18.40 8.25 1.78
C ARG A 113 18.48 8.86 3.18
N LEU A 114 17.33 9.16 3.77
CA LEU A 114 17.25 9.91 5.02
C LEU A 114 17.93 9.19 6.18
N ARG A 115 17.80 7.86 6.28
CA ARG A 115 18.39 7.06 7.36
C ARG A 115 19.91 7.08 7.38
N ARG A 116 20.55 7.51 6.28
CA ARG A 116 22.01 7.67 6.19
C ARG A 116 22.47 9.04 6.63
N ARG A 117 21.56 9.99 6.85
CA ARG A 117 21.86 11.35 7.25
C ARG A 117 22.07 11.43 8.76
N GLN A 118 23.06 12.19 9.19
CA GLN A 118 23.40 12.37 10.61
C GLN A 118 22.20 12.91 11.39
N ARG A 119 21.48 13.91 10.86
CA ARG A 119 20.32 14.48 11.53
C ARG A 119 19.21 13.45 11.74
N TRP A 120 18.98 12.57 10.79
CA TRP A 120 18.00 11.48 10.92
C TRP A 120 18.37 10.56 12.09
N ARG A 121 19.65 10.17 12.19
CA ARG A 121 20.13 9.33 13.28
C ARG A 121 20.05 10.01 14.63
N GLN A 122 20.25 11.34 14.68
CA GLN A 122 20.10 12.12 15.91
C GLN A 122 18.66 12.11 16.41
N VAL A 123 17.66 12.15 15.51
CA VAL A 123 16.24 12.18 15.85
C VAL A 123 15.68 10.78 16.14
N PHE A 124 15.99 9.80 15.29
CA PHE A 124 15.39 8.47 15.33
C PHE A 124 16.31 7.37 15.82
N GLY A 125 17.59 7.64 16.00
CA GLY A 125 18.60 6.64 16.30
C GLY A 125 19.08 5.90 15.05
N PRO A 126 20.01 4.92 15.20
CA PRO A 126 20.53 4.18 14.06
C PRO A 126 19.46 3.32 13.40
N ALA A 127 19.51 3.21 12.06
CA ALA A 127 18.57 2.41 11.28
C ALA A 127 18.64 0.91 11.62
N SER A 128 19.75 0.45 12.17
CA SER A 128 19.93 -0.93 12.61
C SER A 128 19.22 -1.27 13.93
N ARG A 129 18.64 -0.25 14.61
CA ARG A 129 17.91 -0.49 15.86
C ARG A 129 16.68 -1.33 15.58
N PRO A 130 16.45 -2.43 16.35
CA PRO A 130 15.25 -3.24 16.19
C PRO A 130 13.98 -2.44 16.45
N TYR A 131 12.90 -2.83 15.79
CA TYR A 131 11.58 -2.28 16.08
C TYR A 131 11.18 -2.61 17.53
N PRO A 132 10.51 -1.70 18.22
CA PRO A 132 9.98 -2.03 19.55
C PRO A 132 8.92 -3.12 19.44
N LEU A 133 8.83 -3.97 20.46
CA LEU A 133 7.84 -5.05 20.51
C LEU A 133 6.41 -4.53 20.68
N ARG A 134 6.25 -3.31 21.14
CA ARG A 134 4.95 -2.62 21.30
C ARG A 134 5.08 -1.19 20.81
N TYR A 135 4.04 -0.73 20.12
CA TYR A 135 3.91 0.66 19.68
C TYR A 135 3.00 1.43 20.63
#